data_abe2e124916cfe25653820ba87391b5a
#
_entry.id   abe2e124916cfe25653820ba87391b5a
#
_cell.length_a   1.000
_cell.length_b   1.000
_cell.length_c   1.000
_cell.angle_alpha   90.00
_cell.angle_beta   90.00
_cell.angle_gamma   90.00
#
_symmetry.space_group_name_H-M   'P 1'
#
loop_
_entity.id
_entity.type
_entity.pdbx_description
1 polymer ?
#
loop_
_entity_poly.entity_id
_entity_poly.type
_entity_poly.pdbx_seq_one_letter_code
_entity_poly.pdbx_strand_id
1 'polypeptide(L)' 'MAIDVVVNQRHLQIQLKQLETVWHTVINGYNLSQAAQVLHTSQSSLSKHISALENQLKAEVFVRQGKRLTGLTPVG' A
#
# COMPACT_ATOMS: atom_id res chain seq x y z
N MET A 1 -14.71 -19.25 -9.59
CA MET A 1 -13.96 -18.00 -9.63
C MET A 1 -14.35 -17.06 -8.54
N ALA A 2 -15.60 -16.65 -8.47
CA ALA A 2 -16.04 -15.76 -7.40
C ALA A 2 -15.83 -16.35 -6.02
N ILE A 3 -16.00 -17.65 -5.89
CA ILE A 3 -15.81 -18.34 -4.63
C ILE A 3 -14.34 -18.27 -4.20
N ASP A 4 -13.43 -18.42 -5.13
CA ASP A 4 -12.01 -18.37 -4.83
C ASP A 4 -11.61 -16.98 -4.35
N VAL A 5 -12.20 -15.96 -4.96
CA VAL A 5 -11.92 -14.58 -4.56
C VAL A 5 -12.41 -14.34 -3.12
N VAL A 6 -13.60 -14.84 -2.80
CA VAL A 6 -14.14 -14.71 -1.46
C VAL A 6 -13.27 -15.41 -0.43
N VAL A 7 -12.82 -16.62 -0.74
CA VAL A 7 -11.94 -17.36 0.15
C VAL A 7 -10.63 -16.62 0.37
N ASN A 8 -10.06 -16.09 -0.70
CA ASN A 8 -8.83 -15.33 -0.61
C ASN A 8 -8.99 -14.10 0.26
N GLN A 9 -10.13 -13.44 0.16
CA GLN A 9 -10.39 -12.27 1.01
C GLN A 9 -10.43 -12.63 2.48
N ARG A 10 -10.92 -13.80 2.82
CA ARG A 10 -10.90 -14.26 4.20
C ARG A 10 -9.50 -14.43 4.74
N HIS A 11 -8.58 -14.87 3.89
CA HIS A 11 -7.21 -15.13 4.31
C HIS A 11 -6.36 -13.88 4.33
N LEU A 12 -6.45 -13.08 3.29
CA LEU A 12 -5.57 -11.92 3.14
C LEU A 12 -6.20 -10.61 3.57
N GLN A 13 -7.49 -10.45 3.32
CA GLN A 13 -8.22 -9.24 3.70
C GLN A 13 -7.57 -7.95 3.17
N ILE A 14 -6.91 -8.04 2.03
CA ILE A 14 -6.31 -6.88 1.40
C ILE A 14 -7.42 -6.09 0.71
N GLN A 15 -7.52 -4.82 1.04
CA GLN A 15 -8.54 -3.95 0.49
C GLN A 15 -8.03 -3.23 -0.75
N LEU A 16 -8.96 -2.89 -1.63
CA LEU A 16 -8.62 -2.16 -2.85
C LEU A 16 -7.92 -0.84 -2.54
N LYS A 17 -8.32 -0.17 -1.47
CA LYS A 17 -7.70 1.08 -1.06
C LYS A 17 -6.21 0.93 -0.78
N GLN A 18 -5.82 -0.20 -0.19
CA GLN A 18 -4.41 -0.45 0.08
C GLN A 18 -3.62 -0.59 -1.22
N LEU A 19 -4.19 -1.31 -2.18
CA LEU A 19 -3.54 -1.48 -3.48
C LEU A 19 -3.47 -0.16 -4.25
N GLU A 20 -4.52 0.63 -4.20
CA GLU A 20 -4.53 1.96 -4.82
C GLU A 20 -3.46 2.86 -4.22
N THR A 21 -3.30 2.79 -2.89
CA THR A 21 -2.28 3.57 -2.20
C THR A 21 -0.89 3.21 -2.70
N VAL A 22 -0.60 1.92 -2.81
CA VAL A 22 0.70 1.46 -3.30
C VAL A 22 0.90 1.91 -4.75
N TRP A 23 -0.09 1.71 -5.60
CA TRP A 23 -0.01 2.07 -7.01
C TRP A 23 0.29 3.56 -7.18
N HIS A 24 -0.52 4.41 -6.52
CA HIS A 24 -0.34 5.86 -6.66
C HIS A 24 0.97 6.33 -6.05
N THR A 25 1.44 5.67 -5.00
CA THR A 25 2.73 6.01 -4.42
C THR A 25 3.85 5.73 -5.41
N VAL A 26 3.79 4.61 -6.09
CA VAL A 26 4.80 4.24 -7.08
C VAL A 26 4.80 5.20 -8.27
N ILE A 27 3.63 5.46 -8.84
CA ILE A 27 3.56 6.32 -10.04
C ILE A 27 3.86 7.77 -9.74
N ASN A 28 3.83 8.18 -8.47
CA ASN A 28 4.21 9.51 -8.05
C ASN A 28 5.63 9.56 -7.49
N GLY A 29 6.47 8.61 -7.91
CA GLY A 29 7.89 8.61 -7.55
C GLY A 29 8.14 8.37 -6.08
N TYR A 30 7.31 7.55 -5.44
CA TYR A 30 7.41 7.22 -4.02
C TYR A 30 7.17 8.43 -3.11
N ASN A 31 6.45 9.43 -3.63
CA ASN A 31 6.14 10.63 -2.88
C ASN A 31 4.74 10.50 -2.27
N LEU A 32 4.68 10.22 -0.96
CA LEU A 32 3.42 10.01 -0.27
C LEU A 32 2.57 11.28 -0.23
N SER A 33 3.19 12.44 -0.07
CA SER A 33 2.45 13.71 -0.05
C SER A 33 1.71 13.93 -1.36
N GLN A 34 2.39 13.66 -2.46
CA GLN A 34 1.79 13.85 -3.77
C GLN A 34 0.71 12.82 -4.06
N ALA A 35 0.95 11.57 -3.68
CA ALA A 35 -0.05 10.52 -3.82
C ALA A 35 -1.30 10.87 -3.01
N ALA A 36 -1.12 11.42 -1.81
CA ALA A 36 -2.24 11.83 -0.97
C ALA A 36 -3.07 12.92 -1.64
N GLN A 37 -2.43 13.87 -2.31
CA GLN A 37 -3.14 14.91 -3.04
C GLN A 37 -3.97 14.33 -4.17
N VAL A 38 -3.38 13.41 -4.93
CA VAL A 38 -4.09 12.76 -6.04
C VAL A 38 -5.31 11.99 -5.54
N LEU A 39 -5.17 11.32 -4.42
CA LEU A 39 -6.25 10.50 -3.85
C LEU A 39 -7.19 11.28 -2.95
N HIS A 40 -6.99 12.60 -2.82
CA HIS A 40 -7.83 13.47 -1.98
C HIS A 40 -7.90 12.99 -0.53
N THR A 41 -6.74 12.65 0.03
CA THR A 41 -6.65 12.18 1.40
C THR A 41 -5.38 12.74 2.06
N SER A 42 -5.16 12.39 3.31
CA SER A 42 -3.97 12.84 4.04
C SER A 42 -2.83 11.85 3.89
N GLN A 43 -1.61 12.34 4.06
CA GLN A 43 -0.43 11.49 4.06
C GLN A 43 -0.48 10.48 5.20
N SER A 44 -1.00 10.89 6.37
CA SER A 44 -1.18 9.98 7.50
C SER A 44 -2.07 8.79 7.15
N SER A 45 -3.17 9.04 6.43
CA SER A 45 -4.07 7.98 6.02
C SER A 45 -3.37 7.00 5.09
N LEU A 46 -2.58 7.50 4.14
CA LEU A 46 -1.84 6.63 3.24
C LEU A 46 -0.82 5.80 3.99
N SER A 47 -0.12 6.40 4.94
CA SER A 47 0.84 5.66 5.77
C SER A 47 0.16 4.53 6.52
N LYS A 48 -1.04 4.77 7.04
CA LYS A 48 -1.80 3.74 7.72
C LYS A 48 -2.21 2.61 6.78
N HIS A 49 -2.62 2.95 5.56
CA HIS A 49 -2.97 1.94 4.57
C HIS A 49 -1.79 1.06 4.22
N ILE A 50 -0.63 1.67 4.03
CA ILE A 50 0.60 0.92 3.73
C ILE A 50 0.99 0.03 4.90
N SER A 51 0.95 0.56 6.13
CA SER A 51 1.28 -0.23 7.31
C SER A 51 0.34 -1.41 7.49
N ALA A 52 -0.95 -1.20 7.24
CA ALA A 52 -1.92 -2.28 7.33
C ALA A 52 -1.64 -3.37 6.31
N LEU A 53 -1.29 -2.98 5.08
CA LEU A 53 -0.95 -3.93 4.04
C LEU A 53 0.29 -4.72 4.41
N GLU A 54 1.34 -4.02 4.84
CA GLU A 54 2.60 -4.67 5.24
C GLU A 54 2.38 -5.62 6.40
N ASN A 55 1.51 -5.24 7.33
CA ASN A 55 1.19 -6.08 8.47
C ASN A 55 0.46 -7.35 8.04
N GLN A 56 -0.46 -7.25 7.09
CA GLN A 56 -1.18 -8.41 6.58
C GLN A 56 -0.26 -9.35 5.81
N LEU A 57 0.67 -8.80 5.04
CA LEU A 57 1.65 -9.58 4.29
C LEU A 57 2.79 -10.07 5.18
N LYS A 58 2.92 -9.51 6.38
CA LYS A 58 4.04 -9.77 7.30
C LYS A 58 5.38 -9.53 6.62
N ALA A 59 5.43 -8.51 5.79
CA ALA A 59 6.63 -8.13 5.05
C ALA A 59 6.51 -6.67 4.63
N GLU A 60 7.63 -6.00 4.51
CA GLU A 60 7.64 -4.63 4.03
C GLU A 60 7.42 -4.60 2.52
N VAL A 61 6.63 -3.65 2.06
CA VAL A 61 6.36 -3.45 0.64
C VAL A 61 7.31 -2.40 0.07
N PHE A 62 7.63 -1.36 0.86
CA PHE A 62 8.50 -0.28 0.42
C PHE A 62 9.83 -0.31 1.15
N VAL A 63 10.88 0.02 0.41
CA VAL A 63 12.20 0.29 0.99
C VAL A 63 12.17 1.70 1.56
N ARG A 64 12.68 1.86 2.78
CA ARG A 64 12.68 3.15 3.46
C ARG A 64 14.11 3.59 3.74
N GLN A 65 14.33 4.90 3.58
CA GLN A 65 15.54 5.55 4.08
C GLN A 65 15.09 6.69 4.99
N GLY A 66 15.21 6.47 6.29
CA GLY A 66 14.64 7.38 7.27
C GLY A 66 13.14 7.43 7.10
N LYS A 67 12.62 8.60 6.80
CA LYS A 67 11.17 8.79 6.62
C LYS A 67 10.74 8.74 5.16
N ARG A 68 11.66 8.48 4.25
CA ARG A 68 11.36 8.49 2.81
C ARG A 68 11.23 7.09 2.26
N LEU A 69 10.31 6.93 1.33
CA LEU A 69 10.18 5.71 0.56
C LEU A 69 11.06 5.84 -0.68
N THR A 70 11.85 4.82 -0.98
CA THR A 70 12.82 4.89 -2.07
C THR A 70 12.63 3.83 -3.13
N GLY A 71 11.80 2.84 -2.89
CA GLY A 71 11.55 1.81 -3.88
C GLY A 71 10.66 0.73 -3.34
N LEU A 72 10.49 -0.33 -4.10
CA LEU A 72 9.72 -1.50 -3.68
C LEU A 72 10.66 -2.60 -3.23
N THR A 73 10.21 -3.36 -2.22
CA THR A 73 10.91 -4.58 -1.82
C THR A 73 10.59 -5.69 -2.82
N PRO A 74 11.31 -6.84 -2.75
CA PRO A 74 10.97 -7.97 -3.62
C PRO A 74 9.54 -8.47 -3.45
N VAL A 75 8.91 -8.21 -2.31
CA VAL A 75 7.51 -8.56 -2.07
C VAL A 75 6.57 -7.60 -2.80
N GLY A 76 6.97 -6.35 -2.90
CA GLY A 76 6.15 -5.29 -3.54
C GLY A 76 6.16 -5.26 -5.05
#